data_9eaeacfc08b2c8390aa5414bf313433e
#
_entry.id   9eaeacfc08b2c8390aa5414bf313433e
#
_cell.length_a   1.000
_cell.length_b   1.000
_cell.length_c   1.000
_cell.angle_alpha   90.00
_cell.angle_beta   90.00
_cell.angle_gamma   90.00
#
_symmetry.space_group_name_H-M   'P 1'
#
loop_
_entity.id
_entity.type
_entity.pdbx_description
1 polymer ?
#
loop_
_entity_poly.entity_id
_entity_poly.type
_entity_poly.pdbx_seq_one_letter_code
_entity_poly.pdbx_strand_id
1 'polypeptide(L)'
;GPGRARGPADRDAVERALGRADVTALADRWVETLSGGEWQRVRVARALAQEPRALVLDEPTASLDLRHEMELFELVIDLVRHDGLAALFVSHHLNVAARFADRLVLVAAGRVVADAPPEQVLVAGRLSEVFGWPVTVQLLADGVPQLVPERQPLPRIERDLDP
;
A
#
# COMPACT_ATOMS: atom_id res chain seq x y z
N GLY A 1 9.89 -29.09 -9.43
CA GLY A 1 9.29 -30.42 -9.36
C GLY A 1 8.06 -30.48 -10.25
N PRO A 2 7.66 -31.66 -10.81
CA PRO A 2 6.48 -31.78 -11.66
C PRO A 2 5.24 -31.33 -10.90
N GLY A 3 4.46 -30.43 -11.51
CA GLY A 3 3.30 -29.83 -10.91
C GLY A 3 2.31 -30.89 -10.44
N ARG A 4 1.95 -30.83 -9.17
CA ARG A 4 0.87 -31.63 -8.59
C ARG A 4 -0.40 -31.34 -9.42
N ALA A 5 -1.06 -32.39 -9.91
CA ALA A 5 -2.33 -32.22 -10.63
C ALA A 5 -3.30 -31.46 -9.72
N ARG A 6 -3.84 -30.34 -10.24
CA ARG A 6 -4.81 -29.51 -9.52
C ARG A 6 -6.07 -30.32 -9.26
N GLY A 7 -6.37 -30.58 -7.97
CA GLY A 7 -7.57 -31.26 -7.56
C GLY A 7 -8.83 -30.36 -7.64
N PRO A 8 -10.03 -30.92 -7.47
CA PRO A 8 -11.25 -30.10 -7.39
C PRO A 8 -11.17 -28.99 -6.34
N ALA A 9 -10.64 -29.29 -5.15
CA ALA A 9 -10.46 -28.32 -4.06
C ALA A 9 -9.56 -27.12 -4.47
N ASP A 10 -8.54 -27.35 -5.29
CA ASP A 10 -7.68 -26.27 -5.77
C ASP A 10 -8.42 -25.34 -6.74
N ARG A 11 -9.34 -25.89 -7.54
CA ARG A 11 -10.18 -25.07 -8.46
C ARG A 11 -11.15 -24.23 -7.67
N ASP A 12 -11.82 -24.80 -6.68
CA ASP A 12 -12.76 -24.07 -5.81
C ASP A 12 -12.03 -22.92 -5.06
N ALA A 13 -10.81 -23.16 -4.58
CA ALA A 13 -9.99 -22.12 -3.94
C ALA A 13 -9.65 -20.97 -4.92
N VAL A 14 -9.32 -21.30 -6.16
CA VAL A 14 -9.04 -20.29 -7.21
C VAL A 14 -10.30 -19.51 -7.55
N GLU A 15 -11.45 -20.17 -7.76
CA GLU A 15 -12.72 -19.49 -8.08
C GLU A 15 -13.13 -18.53 -6.94
N ARG A 16 -13.04 -18.97 -5.69
CA ARG A 16 -13.28 -18.10 -4.52
C ARG A 16 -12.35 -16.89 -4.51
N ALA A 17 -11.05 -17.12 -4.77
CA ALA A 17 -10.06 -16.07 -4.76
C ALA A 17 -10.29 -15.02 -5.87
N LEU A 18 -10.67 -15.47 -7.08
CA LEU A 18 -11.03 -14.58 -8.19
C LEU A 18 -12.25 -13.73 -7.84
N GLY A 19 -13.28 -14.35 -7.24
CA GLY A 19 -14.49 -13.62 -6.81
C GLY A 19 -14.17 -12.58 -5.74
N ARG A 20 -13.37 -12.96 -4.72
CA ARG A 20 -12.99 -12.05 -3.63
C ARG A 20 -12.15 -10.85 -4.09
N ALA A 21 -11.31 -11.02 -5.09
CA ALA A 21 -10.51 -9.94 -5.67
C ALA A 21 -11.25 -9.17 -6.77
N ASP A 22 -12.50 -9.52 -7.09
CA ASP A 22 -13.32 -8.93 -8.16
C ASP A 22 -12.62 -8.98 -9.54
N VAL A 23 -12.07 -10.17 -9.87
CA VAL A 23 -11.35 -10.40 -11.15
C VAL A 23 -11.81 -11.65 -11.88
N THR A 24 -12.98 -12.19 -11.55
CA THR A 24 -13.54 -13.38 -12.21
C THR A 24 -13.66 -13.20 -13.73
N ALA A 25 -14.03 -12.00 -14.19
CA ALA A 25 -14.15 -11.67 -15.60
C ALA A 25 -12.79 -11.66 -16.35
N LEU A 26 -11.68 -11.70 -15.63
CA LEU A 26 -10.32 -11.70 -16.18
C LEU A 26 -9.70 -13.09 -16.26
N ALA A 27 -10.41 -14.14 -15.80
CA ALA A 27 -9.85 -15.50 -15.63
C ALA A 27 -9.26 -16.08 -16.92
N ASP A 28 -9.85 -15.77 -18.08
CA ASP A 28 -9.42 -16.28 -19.39
C ASP A 28 -8.56 -15.29 -20.19
N ARG A 29 -8.22 -14.13 -19.59
CA ARG A 29 -7.39 -13.13 -20.26
C ARG A 29 -5.91 -13.40 -20.06
N TRP A 30 -5.13 -13.07 -21.08
CA TRP A 30 -3.67 -13.11 -21.01
C TRP A 30 -3.17 -11.98 -20.09
N VAL A 31 -2.20 -12.31 -19.22
CA VAL A 31 -1.65 -11.38 -18.23
C VAL A 31 -1.10 -10.11 -18.87
N GLU A 32 -0.50 -10.22 -20.05
CA GLU A 32 0.08 -9.11 -20.81
C GLU A 32 -0.97 -8.11 -21.32
N THR A 33 -2.26 -8.48 -21.29
CA THR A 33 -3.37 -7.63 -21.74
C THR A 33 -4.07 -6.92 -20.58
N LEU A 34 -3.63 -7.15 -19.35
CA LEU A 34 -4.23 -6.55 -18.16
C LEU A 34 -3.66 -5.14 -17.93
N SER A 35 -4.52 -4.24 -17.48
CA SER A 35 -4.06 -2.95 -16.94
C SER A 35 -3.28 -3.15 -15.63
N GLY A 36 -2.55 -2.12 -15.18
CA GLY A 36 -1.80 -2.17 -13.93
C GLY A 36 -2.69 -2.51 -12.71
N GLY A 37 -3.88 -1.90 -12.64
CA GLY A 37 -4.85 -2.17 -11.57
C GLY A 37 -5.43 -3.58 -11.62
N GLU A 38 -5.84 -4.05 -12.81
CA GLU A 38 -6.31 -5.42 -13.01
C GLU A 38 -5.23 -6.45 -12.63
N TRP A 39 -4.00 -6.22 -13.08
CA TRP A 39 -2.88 -7.07 -12.73
C TRP A 39 -2.64 -7.14 -11.22
N GLN A 40 -2.71 -5.99 -10.53
CA GLN A 40 -2.52 -5.96 -9.08
C GLN A 40 -3.62 -6.73 -8.34
N ARG A 41 -4.88 -6.61 -8.74
CA ARG A 41 -6.00 -7.41 -8.20
C ARG A 41 -5.80 -8.91 -8.47
N VAL A 42 -5.31 -9.29 -9.64
CA VAL A 42 -4.95 -10.69 -9.96
C VAL A 42 -3.82 -11.20 -9.07
N ARG A 43 -2.82 -10.37 -8.72
CA ARG A 43 -1.78 -10.73 -7.74
C ARG A 43 -2.36 -11.00 -6.36
N VAL A 44 -3.32 -10.18 -5.92
CA VAL A 44 -4.05 -10.41 -4.66
C VAL A 44 -4.85 -11.71 -4.74
N ALA A 45 -5.60 -11.96 -5.83
CA ALA A 45 -6.32 -13.21 -6.03
C ALA A 45 -5.40 -14.43 -5.96
N ARG A 46 -4.22 -14.36 -6.58
CA ARG A 46 -3.20 -15.42 -6.50
C ARG A 46 -2.72 -15.70 -5.08
N ALA A 47 -2.58 -14.66 -4.26
CA ALA A 47 -2.23 -14.83 -2.85
C ALA A 47 -3.40 -15.45 -2.07
N LEU A 48 -4.63 -14.99 -2.30
CA LEU A 48 -5.84 -15.49 -1.65
C LEU A 48 -6.13 -16.96 -1.97
N ALA A 49 -5.80 -17.42 -3.19
CA ALA A 49 -5.96 -18.82 -3.59
C ALA A 49 -5.13 -19.82 -2.75
N GLN A 50 -4.16 -19.31 -1.99
CA GLN A 50 -3.38 -20.09 -1.03
C GLN A 50 -4.06 -20.18 0.35
N GLU A 51 -5.24 -19.57 0.52
CA GLU A 51 -5.99 -19.50 1.76
C GLU A 51 -5.14 -19.01 2.96
N PRO A 52 -4.45 -17.86 2.81
CA PRO A 52 -3.53 -17.37 3.82
C PRO A 52 -4.29 -16.80 5.03
N ARG A 53 -3.64 -16.75 6.18
CA ARG A 53 -4.11 -16.00 7.35
C ARG A 53 -3.68 -14.52 7.33
N ALA A 54 -2.65 -14.22 6.56
CA ALA A 54 -2.13 -12.86 6.43
C ALA A 54 -1.63 -12.61 5.01
N LEU A 55 -1.84 -11.38 4.53
CA LEU A 55 -1.29 -10.86 3.28
C LEU A 55 -0.13 -9.92 3.59
N VAL A 56 0.99 -10.11 2.90
CA VAL A 56 2.11 -9.16 2.91
C VAL A 56 2.22 -8.57 1.51
N LEU A 57 2.07 -7.27 1.41
CA LEU A 57 2.03 -6.51 0.16
C LEU A 57 3.16 -5.48 0.17
N ASP A 58 4.16 -5.71 -0.67
CA ASP A 58 5.32 -4.83 -0.80
C ASP A 58 5.11 -3.88 -1.99
N GLU A 59 5.03 -2.57 -1.70
CA GLU A 59 4.78 -1.48 -2.65
C GLU A 59 3.66 -1.81 -3.67
N PRO A 60 2.48 -2.28 -3.24
CA PRO A 60 1.49 -2.81 -4.17
C PRO A 60 0.85 -1.74 -5.05
N THR A 61 1.03 -0.46 -4.73
CA THR A 61 0.41 0.67 -5.44
C THR A 61 1.40 1.54 -6.21
N ALA A 62 2.70 1.22 -6.22
CA ALA A 62 3.77 2.08 -6.75
C ALA A 62 3.61 2.52 -8.22
N SER A 63 2.83 1.82 -9.02
CA SER A 63 2.59 2.14 -10.44
C SER A 63 1.11 2.36 -10.77
N LEU A 64 0.27 2.53 -9.75
CA LEU A 64 -1.15 2.75 -9.93
C LEU A 64 -1.47 4.26 -9.91
N ASP A 65 -2.51 4.64 -10.66
CA ASP A 65 -3.12 5.94 -10.46
C ASP A 65 -3.93 5.96 -9.15
N LEU A 66 -4.34 7.14 -8.71
CA LEU A 66 -5.04 7.34 -7.45
C LEU A 66 -6.29 6.46 -7.31
N ARG A 67 -7.05 6.30 -8.40
CA ARG A 67 -8.28 5.52 -8.37
C ARG A 67 -7.99 4.05 -8.06
N HIS A 68 -7.08 3.44 -8.82
CA HIS A 68 -6.74 2.03 -8.66
C HIS A 68 -6.00 1.77 -7.34
N GLU A 69 -5.21 2.76 -6.85
CA GLU A 69 -4.62 2.71 -5.52
C GLU A 69 -5.70 2.61 -4.43
N MET A 70 -6.69 3.51 -4.46
CA MET A 70 -7.80 3.49 -3.49
C MET A 70 -8.62 2.21 -3.58
N GLU A 71 -8.97 1.76 -4.79
CA GLU A 71 -9.70 0.51 -5.01
C GLU A 71 -8.95 -0.71 -4.43
N LEU A 72 -7.62 -0.72 -4.49
CA LEU A 72 -6.82 -1.80 -3.92
C LEU A 72 -6.83 -1.76 -2.38
N PHE A 73 -6.71 -0.58 -1.77
CA PHE A 73 -6.82 -0.44 -0.32
C PHE A 73 -8.19 -0.87 0.18
N GLU A 74 -9.27 -0.41 -0.47
CA GLU A 74 -10.64 -0.81 -0.10
C GLU A 74 -10.84 -2.32 -0.21
N LEU A 75 -10.35 -2.96 -1.27
CA LEU A 75 -10.35 -4.41 -1.41
C LEU A 75 -9.68 -5.10 -0.22
N VAL A 76 -8.48 -4.66 0.17
CA VAL A 76 -7.75 -5.31 1.25
C VAL A 76 -8.42 -5.07 2.60
N ILE A 77 -8.99 -3.88 2.83
CA ILE A 77 -9.78 -3.60 4.04
C ILE A 77 -11.00 -4.50 4.12
N ASP A 78 -11.70 -4.70 3.01
CA ASP A 78 -12.84 -5.60 2.94
C ASP A 78 -12.44 -7.03 3.33
N LEU A 79 -11.32 -7.53 2.80
CA LEU A 79 -10.75 -8.83 3.15
C LEU A 79 -10.38 -8.93 4.65
N VAL A 80 -9.82 -7.87 5.22
CA VAL A 80 -9.47 -7.84 6.65
C VAL A 80 -10.73 -7.88 7.51
N ARG A 81 -11.74 -7.06 7.18
CA ARG A 81 -12.95 -6.90 8.00
C ARG A 81 -13.91 -8.07 7.90
N HIS A 82 -14.09 -8.63 6.72
CA HIS A 82 -15.10 -9.66 6.48
C HIS A 82 -14.55 -11.08 6.49
N ASP A 83 -13.28 -11.26 6.11
CA ASP A 83 -12.66 -12.58 6.03
C ASP A 83 -11.71 -12.87 7.20
N GLY A 84 -11.50 -11.90 8.10
CA GLY A 84 -10.62 -12.06 9.26
C GLY A 84 -9.14 -12.19 8.88
N LEU A 85 -8.73 -11.71 7.72
CA LEU A 85 -7.33 -11.69 7.30
C LEU A 85 -6.56 -10.59 8.05
N ALA A 86 -5.29 -10.85 8.35
CA ALA A 86 -4.36 -9.77 8.66
C ALA A 86 -3.73 -9.25 7.37
N ALA A 87 -3.45 -7.94 7.29
CA ALA A 87 -2.74 -7.36 6.15
C ALA A 87 -1.56 -6.50 6.61
N LEU A 88 -0.42 -6.66 5.96
CA LEU A 88 0.75 -5.81 6.11
C LEU A 88 1.08 -5.18 4.76
N PHE A 89 1.05 -3.84 4.72
CA PHE A 89 1.52 -3.06 3.57
C PHE A 89 2.89 -2.47 3.86
N VAL A 90 3.81 -2.63 2.92
CA VAL A 90 5.01 -1.81 2.86
C VAL A 90 4.76 -0.71 1.84
N SER A 91 4.88 0.55 2.24
CA SER A 91 4.64 1.70 1.37
C SER A 91 5.43 2.91 1.86
N HIS A 92 5.75 3.82 0.94
CA HIS A 92 6.28 5.14 1.23
C HIS A 92 5.20 6.23 1.22
N HIS A 93 3.94 5.90 0.92
CA HIS A 93 2.80 6.83 0.88
C HIS A 93 2.18 7.00 2.27
N LEU A 94 2.85 7.74 3.16
CA LEU A 94 2.43 7.91 4.56
C LEU A 94 1.00 8.42 4.73
N ASN A 95 0.56 9.35 3.91
CA ASN A 95 -0.78 9.93 4.01
C ASN A 95 -1.87 8.91 3.68
N VAL A 96 -1.62 8.05 2.69
CA VAL A 96 -2.52 6.95 2.36
C VAL A 96 -2.49 5.89 3.45
N ALA A 97 -1.30 5.51 3.90
CA ALA A 97 -1.15 4.54 5.00
C ALA A 97 -1.88 5.01 6.27
N ALA A 98 -1.79 6.30 6.62
CA ALA A 98 -2.48 6.86 7.78
C ALA A 98 -4.01 6.81 7.68
N ARG A 99 -4.55 6.82 6.46
CA ARG A 99 -6.00 6.76 6.23
C ARG A 99 -6.57 5.33 6.37
N PHE A 100 -5.79 4.33 6.02
CA PHE A 100 -6.28 2.97 5.88
C PHE A 100 -5.77 2.00 6.94
N ALA A 101 -4.64 2.28 7.59
CA ALA A 101 -4.04 1.38 8.56
C ALA A 101 -4.51 1.65 9.99
N ASP A 102 -4.78 0.59 10.75
CA ASP A 102 -5.02 0.69 12.20
C ASP A 102 -3.72 0.96 12.97
N ARG A 103 -2.57 0.57 12.40
CA ARG A 103 -1.25 0.65 13.02
C ARG A 103 -0.19 0.91 11.96
N LEU A 104 0.74 1.82 12.27
CA LEU A 104 1.89 2.13 11.43
C LEU A 104 3.18 1.71 12.13
N VAL A 105 4.08 1.11 11.36
CA VAL A 105 5.46 0.85 11.76
C VAL A 105 6.37 1.72 10.89
N LEU A 106 6.97 2.75 11.48
CA LEU A 106 7.91 3.62 10.79
C LEU A 106 9.32 3.05 10.91
N VAL A 107 9.93 2.75 9.78
CA VAL A 107 11.29 2.20 9.70
C VAL A 107 12.21 3.23 9.05
N ALA A 108 13.35 3.53 9.69
CA ALA A 108 14.38 4.38 9.12
C ALA A 108 15.76 3.85 9.49
N ALA A 109 16.73 3.95 8.58
CA ALA A 109 18.10 3.46 8.75
C ALA A 109 18.17 2.01 9.30
N GLY A 110 17.27 1.13 8.84
CA GLY A 110 17.20 -0.27 9.25
C GLY A 110 16.67 -0.51 10.67
N ARG A 111 16.02 0.49 11.29
CA ARG A 111 15.48 0.40 12.66
C ARG A 111 14.03 0.85 12.71
N VAL A 112 13.26 0.25 13.61
CA VAL A 112 11.92 0.73 13.93
C VAL A 112 12.06 2.01 14.76
N VAL A 113 11.53 3.11 14.22
CA VAL A 113 11.53 4.44 14.84
C VAL A 113 10.25 4.68 15.64
N ALA A 114 9.14 4.17 15.13
CA ALA A 114 7.84 4.22 15.81
C ALA A 114 6.99 3.01 15.39
N ASP A 115 6.11 2.59 16.30
CA ASP A 115 5.16 1.50 16.10
C ASP A 115 3.94 1.78 16.96
N ALA A 116 2.89 2.36 16.36
CA ALA A 116 1.68 2.84 17.05
C ALA A 116 0.55 3.14 16.04
N PRO A 117 -0.65 3.55 16.49
CA PRO A 117 -1.67 4.12 15.62
C PRO A 117 -1.15 5.37 14.86
N PRO A 118 -1.75 5.69 13.68
CA PRO A 118 -1.26 6.74 12.79
C PRO A 118 -1.01 8.10 13.45
N GLU A 119 -1.91 8.54 14.32
CA GLU A 119 -1.82 9.83 15.03
C GLU A 119 -0.63 9.92 16.00
N GLN A 120 -0.14 8.78 16.47
CA GLN A 120 1.04 8.71 17.35
C GLN A 120 2.34 8.53 16.55
N VAL A 121 2.26 8.02 15.33
CA VAL A 121 3.42 7.86 14.44
C VAL A 121 3.69 9.13 13.65
N LEU A 122 2.66 9.75 13.08
CA LEU A 122 2.78 10.97 12.28
C LEU A 122 2.93 12.21 13.18
N VAL A 123 4.13 12.39 13.72
CA VAL A 123 4.50 13.55 14.56
C VAL A 123 5.55 14.37 13.80
N ALA A 124 5.28 15.68 13.59
CA ALA A 124 6.08 16.56 12.76
C ALA A 124 7.58 16.53 13.05
N GLY A 125 7.97 16.63 14.33
CA GLY A 125 9.40 16.58 14.72
C GLY A 125 10.09 15.28 14.34
N ARG A 126 9.45 14.13 14.62
CA ARG A 126 9.97 12.82 14.22
C ARG A 126 10.09 12.66 12.72
N LEU A 127 9.07 13.06 11.97
CA LEU A 127 9.07 12.92 10.52
C LEU A 127 10.09 13.85 9.88
N SER A 128 10.26 15.08 10.40
CA SER A 128 11.30 16.00 9.92
C SER A 128 12.71 15.44 10.12
N GLU A 129 12.96 14.76 11.24
CA GLU A 129 14.22 14.08 11.50
C GLU A 129 14.43 12.90 10.54
N VAL A 130 13.42 12.03 10.40
CA VAL A 130 13.51 10.83 9.55
C VAL A 130 13.71 11.17 8.09
N PHE A 131 13.01 12.18 7.57
CA PHE A 131 13.09 12.58 6.16
C PHE A 131 14.21 13.61 5.88
N GLY A 132 14.83 14.18 6.91
CA GLY A 132 15.80 15.27 6.74
C GLY A 132 15.20 16.52 6.08
N TRP A 133 13.89 16.72 6.19
CA TRP A 133 13.14 17.82 5.59
C TRP A 133 12.05 18.32 6.54
N PRO A 134 11.88 19.63 6.71
CA PRO A 134 10.82 20.17 7.54
C PRO A 134 9.44 19.79 7.03
N VAL A 135 8.64 19.23 7.92
CA VAL A 135 7.26 18.85 7.65
C VAL A 135 6.35 19.34 8.78
N THR A 136 5.10 19.62 8.41
CA THR A 136 4.00 19.79 9.37
C THR A 136 3.07 18.59 9.30
N VAL A 137 2.30 18.37 10.35
CA VAL A 137 1.21 17.39 10.39
C VAL A 137 -0.08 18.12 10.66
N GLN A 138 -1.05 17.96 9.78
CA GLN A 138 -2.38 18.55 9.87
C GLN A 138 -3.42 17.45 10.07
N LEU A 139 -4.41 17.70 10.89
CA LEU A 139 -5.56 16.80 11.01
C LEU A 139 -6.62 17.19 9.98
N LEU A 140 -7.08 16.25 9.19
CA LEU A 140 -8.26 16.45 8.34
C LEU A 140 -9.53 16.52 9.18
N ALA A 141 -10.65 16.89 8.55
CA ALA A 141 -11.94 17.00 9.22
C ALA A 141 -12.43 15.68 9.84
N ASP A 142 -12.00 14.56 9.32
CA ASP A 142 -12.25 13.20 9.83
C ASP A 142 -11.23 12.73 10.88
N GLY A 143 -10.31 13.61 11.31
CA GLY A 143 -9.29 13.32 12.31
C GLY A 143 -8.05 12.59 11.78
N VAL A 144 -7.99 12.25 10.48
CA VAL A 144 -6.84 11.57 9.90
C VAL A 144 -5.65 12.52 9.79
N PRO A 145 -4.46 12.16 10.35
CA PRO A 145 -3.28 12.99 10.22
C PRO A 145 -2.72 12.95 8.81
N GLN A 146 -2.28 14.12 8.33
CA GLN A 146 -1.66 14.30 7.01
C GLN A 146 -0.32 14.97 7.16
N LEU A 147 0.73 14.38 6.59
CA LEU A 147 2.05 14.95 6.46
C LEU A 147 2.04 15.98 5.31
N VAL A 148 2.48 17.18 5.59
CA VAL A 148 2.61 18.27 4.61
C VAL A 148 4.07 18.75 4.61
N PRO A 149 4.83 18.54 3.52
CA PRO A 149 6.19 19.06 3.40
C PRO A 149 6.20 20.58 3.34
N GLU A 150 7.10 21.21 4.08
CA GLU A 150 7.28 22.66 4.03
C GLU A 150 8.10 23.09 2.81
N ARG A 151 7.73 24.21 2.19
CA ARG A 151 8.53 24.79 1.12
C ARG A 151 9.78 25.45 1.73
N GLN A 152 10.94 25.04 1.27
CA GLN A 152 12.18 25.77 1.54
C GLN A 152 12.55 26.62 0.33
N PRO A 153 13.02 27.87 0.55
CA PRO A 153 13.59 28.65 -0.54
C PRO A 153 14.81 27.90 -1.08
N LEU A 154 14.85 27.74 -2.39
CA LEU A 154 16.05 27.19 -3.03
C LEU A 154 17.25 28.07 -2.69
N PRO A 155 18.43 27.50 -2.41
CA PRO A 155 19.64 28.27 -2.30
C PRO A 155 19.80 29.08 -3.60
N ARG A 156 20.02 30.39 -3.46
CA ARG A 156 20.32 31.25 -4.62
C ARG A 156 21.60 30.71 -5.26
N ILE A 157 21.47 30.18 -6.47
CA ILE A 157 22.63 29.89 -7.29
C ILE A 157 23.15 31.28 -7.66
N GLU A 158 24.17 31.78 -6.99
CA GLU A 158 24.93 32.90 -7.45
C GLU A 158 25.53 32.46 -8.79
N ARG A 159 24.92 32.92 -9.87
CA ARG A 159 25.56 32.84 -11.17
C ARG A 159 26.64 33.93 -11.15
N ASP A 160 27.86 33.50 -10.85
CA ASP A 160 29.02 34.32 -11.22
C ASP A 160 28.98 34.45 -12.75
N LEU A 161 28.30 35.51 -13.20
CA LEU A 161 28.48 36.06 -14.54
C LEU A 161 29.74 36.93 -14.44
N ASP A 162 30.91 36.28 -14.50
CA ASP A 162 32.13 36.99 -14.81
C ASP A 162 31.99 37.59 -16.22
N PRO A 163 32.35 38.89 -16.39
CA PRO A 163 32.20 39.63 -17.63
C PRO A 163 33.16 39.17 -18.72
#